data_d3fdda0535e7386ff35c6dd1dacfbed7
#
_entry.id   d3fdda0535e7386ff35c6dd1dacfbed7
#
_cell.length_a   1.000
_cell.length_b   1.000
_cell.length_c   1.000
_cell.angle_alpha   90.00
_cell.angle_beta   90.00
_cell.angle_gamma   90.00
#
_symmetry.space_group_name_H-M   'P 1'
#
loop_
_entity.id
_entity.type
_entity.pdbx_description
1 polymer ?
#
loop_
_entity_poly.entity_id
_entity_poly.type
_entity_poly.pdbx_seq_one_letter_code
_entity_poly.pdbx_strand_id
1 'polypeptide(L)'
;GPMPQTREHILLSRQVGVPYIVVFLNKADMVDDAELLELVEMEVRDLLNTYDFPGDDTPIIIGSALMALEGKDDNGIGVSAVQKLVETLDSYIPEPVRAIDQPFLMPIEDVFSISGRGTVVTGRVERGIIKVQEEVEIVGIKATTKTTCTGVEMFRKLLDEGRAGENVGILLRGTKREDVERGQVLAKPGTIKPHTKFECEVYVLSKEEGGRHTPFFKGYRPQFYFRTT
;
A
#
# COMPACT_ATOMS: atom_id res chain seq x y z
N GLY A 1 -6.03 -22.94 -9.76
CA GLY A 1 -4.85 -22.26 -10.28
C GLY A 1 -4.96 -20.75 -10.19
N PRO A 2 -3.90 -20.01 -10.50
CA PRO A 2 -3.91 -18.56 -10.48
C PRO A 2 -4.90 -18.02 -11.53
N MET A 3 -5.81 -17.18 -11.05
CA MET A 3 -6.82 -16.52 -11.90
C MET A 3 -6.20 -15.27 -12.57
N PRO A 4 -6.83 -14.70 -13.61
CA PRO A 4 -6.36 -13.46 -14.23
C PRO A 4 -6.07 -12.34 -13.22
N GLN A 5 -6.90 -12.19 -12.18
CA GLN A 5 -6.67 -11.23 -11.08
C GLN A 5 -5.38 -11.49 -10.30
N THR A 6 -5.02 -12.76 -10.06
CA THR A 6 -3.77 -13.09 -9.36
C THR A 6 -2.56 -12.59 -10.16
N ARG A 7 -2.60 -12.79 -11.48
CA ARG A 7 -1.59 -12.31 -12.41
C ARG A 7 -1.47 -10.78 -12.38
N GLU A 8 -2.60 -10.10 -12.46
CA GLU A 8 -2.66 -8.64 -12.41
C GLU A 8 -2.11 -8.09 -11.08
N HIS A 9 -2.47 -8.70 -9.95
CA HIS A 9 -1.98 -8.28 -8.63
C HIS A 9 -0.46 -8.45 -8.49
N ILE A 10 0.11 -9.55 -8.98
CA ILE A 10 1.57 -9.77 -8.93
C ILE A 10 2.28 -8.74 -9.81
N LEU A 11 1.80 -8.52 -11.03
CA LEU A 11 2.34 -7.51 -11.93
C LEU A 11 2.30 -6.10 -11.31
N LEU A 12 1.15 -5.70 -10.75
CA LEU A 12 1.00 -4.42 -10.09
C LEU A 12 1.92 -4.29 -8.86
N SER A 13 2.07 -5.36 -8.09
CA SER A 13 3.00 -5.39 -6.96
C SER A 13 4.43 -5.11 -7.41
N ARG A 14 4.83 -5.68 -8.54
CA ARG A 14 6.15 -5.40 -9.13
C ARG A 14 6.29 -3.94 -9.55
N GLN A 15 5.29 -3.39 -10.23
CA GLN A 15 5.31 -2.01 -10.71
C GLN A 15 5.35 -0.97 -9.59
N VAL A 16 4.66 -1.20 -8.48
CA VAL A 16 4.71 -0.31 -7.31
C VAL A 16 5.93 -0.55 -6.40
N GLY A 17 6.79 -1.49 -6.77
CA GLY A 17 8.05 -1.73 -6.07
C GLY A 17 7.92 -2.53 -4.77
N VAL A 18 6.91 -3.42 -4.66
CA VAL A 18 6.85 -4.37 -3.53
C VAL A 18 8.06 -5.30 -3.57
N PRO A 19 8.92 -5.31 -2.55
CA PRO A 19 10.18 -6.05 -2.61
C PRO A 19 10.04 -7.55 -2.30
N TYR A 20 9.05 -7.94 -1.50
CA TYR A 20 8.87 -9.31 -1.02
C TYR A 20 7.40 -9.74 -1.10
N ILE A 21 7.19 -10.99 -1.48
CA ILE A 21 5.86 -11.64 -1.51
C ILE A 21 5.91 -12.90 -0.66
N VAL A 22 4.88 -13.12 0.14
CA VAL A 22 4.59 -14.39 0.80
C VAL A 22 3.22 -14.83 0.32
N VAL A 23 3.07 -16.09 -0.03
CA VAL A 23 1.83 -16.63 -0.57
C VAL A 23 1.14 -17.53 0.46
N PHE A 24 -0.16 -17.33 0.65
CA PHE A 24 -1.00 -18.22 1.43
C PHE A 24 -2.07 -18.84 0.53
N LEU A 25 -1.94 -20.13 0.22
CA LEU A 25 -2.94 -20.88 -0.54
C LEU A 25 -4.10 -21.25 0.39
N ASN A 26 -5.06 -20.32 0.46
CA ASN A 26 -6.20 -20.41 1.36
C ASN A 26 -7.26 -21.41 0.85
N LYS A 27 -8.15 -21.83 1.75
CA LYS A 27 -9.27 -22.76 1.50
C LYS A 27 -8.79 -24.17 1.11
N ALA A 28 -7.66 -24.61 1.64
CA ALA A 28 -7.14 -25.95 1.40
C ALA A 28 -8.07 -27.06 1.95
N ASP A 29 -8.92 -26.72 2.93
CA ASP A 29 -10.00 -27.58 3.45
C ASP A 29 -11.06 -27.98 2.42
N MET A 30 -11.14 -27.27 1.30
CA MET A 30 -12.08 -27.56 0.20
C MET A 30 -11.46 -28.41 -0.91
N VAL A 31 -10.20 -28.83 -0.76
CA VAL A 31 -9.44 -29.58 -1.77
C VAL A 31 -9.00 -30.90 -1.19
N ASP A 32 -9.58 -31.99 -1.69
CA ASP A 32 -9.26 -33.36 -1.24
C ASP A 32 -8.06 -33.97 -1.98
N ASP A 33 -7.58 -33.32 -3.02
CA ASP A 33 -6.52 -33.78 -3.91
C ASP A 33 -5.21 -33.02 -3.65
N ALA A 34 -4.23 -33.72 -3.05
CA ALA A 34 -2.91 -33.13 -2.78
C ALA A 34 -2.14 -32.79 -4.06
N GLU A 35 -2.28 -33.57 -5.14
CA GLU A 35 -1.60 -33.31 -6.41
C GLU A 35 -2.09 -31.98 -7.03
N LEU A 36 -3.37 -31.65 -6.82
CA LEU A 36 -3.92 -30.37 -7.27
C LEU A 36 -3.32 -29.20 -6.51
N LEU A 37 -3.07 -29.32 -5.21
CA LEU A 37 -2.41 -28.27 -4.41
C LEU A 37 -0.96 -28.05 -4.86
N GLU A 38 -0.22 -29.11 -5.13
CA GLU A 38 1.15 -29.04 -5.67
C GLU A 38 1.18 -28.37 -7.04
N LEU A 39 0.24 -28.72 -7.93
CA LEU A 39 0.12 -28.10 -9.24
C LEU A 39 -0.14 -26.59 -9.13
N VAL A 40 -1.06 -26.18 -8.25
CA VAL A 40 -1.36 -24.74 -8.01
C VAL A 40 -0.14 -24.02 -7.45
N GLU A 41 0.62 -24.64 -6.55
CA GLU A 41 1.87 -24.08 -6.05
C GLU A 41 2.88 -23.86 -7.18
N MET A 42 3.08 -24.83 -8.04
CA MET A 42 3.97 -24.73 -9.20
C MET A 42 3.54 -23.58 -10.14
N GLU A 43 2.27 -23.50 -10.49
CA GLU A 43 1.72 -22.42 -11.34
C GLU A 43 1.93 -21.03 -10.71
N VAL A 44 1.82 -20.90 -9.38
CA VAL A 44 2.07 -19.63 -8.69
C VAL A 44 3.56 -19.29 -8.72
N ARG A 45 4.46 -20.27 -8.54
CA ARG A 45 5.92 -20.05 -8.65
C ARG A 45 6.34 -19.60 -10.04
N ASP A 46 5.83 -20.26 -11.07
CA ASP A 46 6.07 -19.88 -12.47
C ASP A 46 5.57 -18.47 -12.76
N LEU A 47 4.42 -18.11 -12.22
CA LEU A 47 3.85 -16.78 -12.37
C LEU A 47 4.71 -15.71 -11.66
N LEU A 48 5.20 -15.99 -10.46
CA LEU A 48 6.10 -15.10 -9.74
C LEU A 48 7.41 -14.89 -10.51
N ASN A 49 8.01 -15.96 -11.03
CA ASN A 49 9.22 -15.90 -11.87
C ASN A 49 8.99 -15.09 -13.15
N THR A 50 7.81 -15.19 -13.76
CA THR A 50 7.43 -14.42 -14.97
C THR A 50 7.46 -12.90 -14.72
N TYR A 51 7.17 -12.46 -13.51
CA TYR A 51 7.16 -11.04 -13.12
C TYR A 51 8.37 -10.62 -12.26
N ASP A 52 9.48 -11.32 -12.39
CA ASP A 52 10.77 -11.02 -11.73
C ASP A 52 10.74 -11.08 -10.19
N PHE A 53 9.84 -11.84 -9.61
CA PHE A 53 9.93 -12.26 -8.21
C PHE A 53 10.65 -13.60 -8.11
N PRO A 54 11.37 -13.89 -7.01
CA PRO A 54 12.06 -15.16 -6.83
C PRO A 54 11.08 -16.28 -6.51
N GLY A 55 10.33 -16.78 -7.53
CA GLY A 55 9.24 -17.74 -7.35
C GLY A 55 9.68 -19.02 -6.65
N ASP A 56 10.89 -19.51 -6.94
CA ASP A 56 11.42 -20.75 -6.34
C ASP A 56 11.71 -20.58 -4.84
N ASP A 57 12.17 -19.38 -4.44
CA ASP A 57 12.54 -19.07 -3.05
C ASP A 57 11.37 -18.43 -2.28
N THR A 58 10.29 -18.02 -2.96
CA THR A 58 9.14 -17.39 -2.31
C THR A 58 8.43 -18.39 -1.39
N PRO A 59 8.24 -18.04 -0.11
CA PRO A 59 7.49 -18.89 0.82
C PRO A 59 6.03 -19.03 0.39
N ILE A 60 5.58 -20.27 0.27
CA ILE A 60 4.17 -20.62 0.01
C ILE A 60 3.67 -21.48 1.17
N ILE A 61 2.60 -21.05 1.81
CA ILE A 61 1.95 -21.75 2.91
C ILE A 61 0.57 -22.21 2.44
N ILE A 62 0.28 -23.48 2.61
CA ILE A 62 -1.03 -24.07 2.30
C ILE A 62 -1.84 -24.11 3.60
N GLY A 63 -3.08 -23.61 3.56
CA GLY A 63 -3.89 -23.58 4.77
C GLY A 63 -5.36 -23.18 4.56
N SER A 64 -6.10 -23.15 5.64
CA SER A 64 -7.49 -22.70 5.72
C SER A 64 -7.67 -21.70 6.86
N ALA A 65 -7.90 -20.45 6.51
CA ALA A 65 -8.18 -19.41 7.48
C ALA A 65 -9.51 -19.66 8.24
N LEU A 66 -10.47 -20.35 7.60
CA LEU A 66 -11.73 -20.72 8.24
C LEU A 66 -11.50 -21.75 9.35
N MET A 67 -10.74 -22.81 9.07
CA MET A 67 -10.38 -23.80 10.09
C MET A 67 -9.65 -23.17 11.27
N ALA A 68 -8.69 -22.29 10.97
CA ALA A 68 -7.98 -21.56 12.03
C ALA A 68 -8.92 -20.70 12.88
N LEU A 69 -9.88 -20.00 12.28
CA LEU A 69 -10.88 -19.20 12.98
C LEU A 69 -11.77 -20.06 13.88
N GLU A 70 -12.08 -21.27 13.46
CA GLU A 70 -12.86 -22.25 14.24
C GLU A 70 -12.02 -23.01 15.28
N GLY A 71 -10.72 -22.72 15.40
CA GLY A 71 -9.80 -23.39 16.29
C GLY A 71 -9.44 -24.82 15.88
N LYS A 72 -9.68 -25.19 14.63
CA LYS A 72 -9.37 -26.50 14.05
C LYS A 72 -7.96 -26.50 13.43
N ASP A 73 -7.35 -27.69 13.43
CA ASP A 73 -6.01 -27.85 12.85
C ASP A 73 -5.80 -29.22 12.19
N ASP A 74 -6.85 -29.76 11.58
CA ASP A 74 -6.78 -31.05 10.91
C ASP A 74 -5.70 -31.00 9.80
N ASN A 75 -4.80 -31.98 9.81
CA ASN A 75 -3.64 -32.07 8.91
C ASN A 75 -2.70 -30.85 8.94
N GLY A 76 -2.78 -29.99 9.97
CA GLY A 76 -1.91 -28.81 10.11
C GLY A 76 -2.24 -27.65 9.16
N ILE A 77 -3.41 -27.67 8.52
CA ILE A 77 -3.81 -26.62 7.57
C ILE A 77 -4.65 -25.48 8.21
N GLY A 78 -5.00 -25.59 9.48
CA GLY A 78 -5.76 -24.59 10.23
C GLY A 78 -4.87 -23.64 11.04
N VAL A 79 -4.91 -23.77 12.37
CA VAL A 79 -4.17 -22.90 13.30
C VAL A 79 -2.66 -22.94 13.02
N SER A 80 -2.08 -24.12 12.83
CA SER A 80 -0.64 -24.29 12.54
C SER A 80 -0.22 -23.59 11.25
N ALA A 81 -1.03 -23.65 10.19
CA ALA A 81 -0.74 -22.97 8.94
C ALA A 81 -0.73 -21.43 9.10
N VAL A 82 -1.67 -20.87 9.87
CA VAL A 82 -1.70 -19.44 10.16
C VAL A 82 -0.53 -19.02 11.05
N GLN A 83 -0.15 -19.83 12.05
CA GLN A 83 1.05 -19.58 12.85
C GLN A 83 2.30 -19.56 11.97
N LYS A 84 2.46 -20.56 11.10
CA LYS A 84 3.56 -20.63 10.14
C LYS A 84 3.59 -19.41 9.21
N LEU A 85 2.43 -18.90 8.78
CA LEU A 85 2.36 -17.67 8.00
C LEU A 85 2.96 -16.49 8.77
N VAL A 86 2.55 -16.29 10.04
CA VAL A 86 3.07 -15.19 10.88
C VAL A 86 4.57 -15.32 11.10
N GLU A 87 5.06 -16.51 11.46
CA GLU A 87 6.50 -16.78 11.62
C GLU A 87 7.28 -16.55 10.33
N THR A 88 6.68 -16.88 9.17
CA THR A 88 7.29 -16.64 7.87
C THR A 88 7.35 -15.16 7.55
N LEU A 89 6.31 -14.38 7.85
CA LEU A 89 6.32 -12.92 7.70
C LEU A 89 7.45 -12.29 8.53
N ASP A 90 7.61 -12.71 9.78
CA ASP A 90 8.63 -12.17 10.68
C ASP A 90 10.07 -12.55 10.26
N SER A 91 10.26 -13.73 9.66
CA SER A 91 11.59 -14.23 9.31
C SER A 91 12.02 -13.89 7.87
N TYR A 92 11.08 -13.87 6.93
CA TYR A 92 11.37 -13.68 5.50
C TYR A 92 11.35 -12.21 5.06
N ILE A 93 10.47 -11.39 5.65
CA ILE A 93 10.37 -9.98 5.29
C ILE A 93 11.28 -9.16 6.19
N PRO A 94 12.34 -8.53 5.65
CA PRO A 94 13.23 -7.71 6.46
C PRO A 94 12.54 -6.44 6.95
N GLU A 95 12.98 -5.92 8.08
CA GLU A 95 12.50 -4.64 8.57
C GLU A 95 12.81 -3.53 7.54
N PRO A 96 11.81 -2.74 7.10
CA PRO A 96 12.01 -1.73 6.07
C PRO A 96 12.89 -0.58 6.57
N VAL A 97 13.82 -0.13 5.72
CA VAL A 97 14.58 1.10 5.97
C VAL A 97 13.64 2.28 5.79
N ARG A 98 13.34 2.99 6.88
CA ARG A 98 12.46 4.15 6.87
C ARG A 98 13.24 5.42 6.57
N ALA A 99 12.78 6.22 5.62
CA ALA A 99 13.42 7.46 5.19
C ALA A 99 13.16 8.61 6.17
N ILE A 100 13.55 8.46 7.44
CA ILE A 100 13.30 9.44 8.51
C ILE A 100 14.18 10.71 8.39
N ASP A 101 15.34 10.61 7.75
CA ASP A 101 16.30 11.71 7.59
C ASP A 101 15.94 12.68 6.45
N GLN A 102 14.89 12.38 5.69
CA GLN A 102 14.40 13.22 4.62
C GLN A 102 13.37 14.24 5.11
N PRO A 103 13.11 15.34 4.37
CA PRO A 103 12.03 16.26 4.68
C PRO A 103 10.68 15.56 4.73
N PHE A 104 9.86 15.90 5.74
CA PHE A 104 8.53 15.33 5.92
C PHE A 104 7.66 15.45 4.66
N LEU A 105 6.97 14.36 4.34
CA LEU A 105 5.99 14.29 3.26
C LEU A 105 4.94 13.22 3.56
N MET A 106 3.66 13.60 3.44
CA MET A 106 2.51 12.71 3.63
C MET A 106 1.42 13.02 2.61
N PRO A 107 1.12 12.14 1.66
CA PRO A 107 -0.06 12.24 0.81
C PRO A 107 -1.34 12.14 1.65
N ILE A 108 -2.32 12.99 1.36
CA ILE A 108 -3.60 13.02 2.08
C ILE A 108 -4.53 11.97 1.48
N GLU A 109 -4.98 11.03 2.31
CA GLU A 109 -5.92 9.97 1.94
C GLU A 109 -7.36 10.36 2.25
N ASP A 110 -7.61 10.85 3.47
CA ASP A 110 -8.92 11.30 3.90
C ASP A 110 -8.87 12.59 4.70
N VAL A 111 -10.01 13.29 4.74
CA VAL A 111 -10.17 14.57 5.44
C VAL A 111 -11.42 14.54 6.31
N PHE A 112 -11.25 14.76 7.60
CA PHE A 112 -12.31 14.74 8.60
C PHE A 112 -12.43 16.09 9.32
N SER A 113 -13.65 16.46 9.71
CA SER A 113 -13.89 17.52 10.67
C SER A 113 -14.19 16.94 12.03
N ILE A 114 -13.45 17.36 13.04
CA ILE A 114 -13.74 16.98 14.43
C ILE A 114 -14.32 18.22 15.14
N SER A 115 -15.56 18.09 15.61
CA SER A 115 -16.24 19.17 16.34
C SER A 115 -15.39 19.65 17.53
N GLY A 116 -15.15 20.96 17.59
CA GLY A 116 -14.34 21.58 18.65
C GLY A 116 -12.82 21.41 18.53
N ARG A 117 -12.32 20.62 17.56
CA ARG A 117 -10.86 20.41 17.37
C ARG A 117 -10.35 20.95 16.03
N GLY A 118 -11.14 20.90 14.96
CA GLY A 118 -10.74 21.37 13.64
C GLY A 118 -10.69 20.26 12.59
N THR A 119 -9.87 20.47 11.56
CA THR A 119 -9.71 19.54 10.44
C THR A 119 -8.56 18.58 10.71
N VAL A 120 -8.85 17.29 10.55
CA VAL A 120 -7.87 16.21 10.61
C VAL A 120 -7.70 15.64 9.21
N VAL A 121 -6.47 15.48 8.77
CA VAL A 121 -6.10 14.78 7.55
C VAL A 121 -5.40 13.49 7.91
N THR A 122 -5.69 12.41 7.20
CA THR A 122 -5.04 11.12 7.41
C THR A 122 -4.21 10.74 6.21
N GLY A 123 -3.18 9.95 6.44
CA GLY A 123 -2.32 9.40 5.41
C GLY A 123 -1.13 8.65 5.99
N ARG A 124 -0.41 7.99 5.11
CA ARG A 124 0.87 7.40 5.47
C ARG A 124 2.00 8.41 5.30
N VAL A 125 2.80 8.57 6.34
CA VAL A 125 4.03 9.35 6.24
C VAL A 125 5.01 8.62 5.32
N GLU A 126 5.28 9.19 4.15
CA GLU A 126 6.16 8.59 3.13
C GLU A 126 7.63 8.74 3.52
N ARG A 127 7.99 9.88 4.07
CA ARG A 127 9.35 10.21 4.49
C ARG A 127 9.37 11.28 5.56
N GLY A 128 10.47 11.35 6.29
CA GLY A 128 10.69 12.32 7.33
C GLY A 128 9.90 12.07 8.61
N ILE A 129 9.87 13.08 9.43
CA ILE A 129 9.17 13.12 10.72
C ILE A 129 8.36 14.41 10.77
N ILE A 130 7.16 14.34 11.31
CA ILE A 130 6.32 15.48 11.66
C ILE A 130 6.14 15.54 13.16
N LYS A 131 6.35 16.70 13.76
CA LYS A 131 6.13 16.93 15.19
C LYS A 131 4.96 17.87 15.43
N VAL A 132 4.37 17.75 16.61
CA VAL A 132 3.36 18.70 17.07
C VAL A 132 3.99 20.10 17.14
N GLN A 133 3.26 21.12 16.69
CA GLN A 133 3.64 22.53 16.53
C GLN A 133 4.56 22.84 15.35
N GLU A 134 4.88 21.88 14.49
CA GLU A 134 5.60 22.18 13.25
C GLU A 134 4.71 22.81 12.17
N GLU A 135 5.30 23.74 11.42
CA GLU A 135 4.68 24.32 10.23
C GLU A 135 4.76 23.33 9.06
N VAL A 136 3.66 23.19 8.33
CA VAL A 136 3.53 22.36 7.13
C VAL A 136 2.88 23.15 6.00
N GLU A 137 3.12 22.72 4.77
CA GLU A 137 2.42 23.18 3.57
C GLU A 137 1.46 22.12 3.06
N ILE A 138 0.29 22.55 2.61
CA ILE A 138 -0.68 21.76 1.84
C ILE A 138 -0.43 22.08 0.38
N VAL A 139 0.04 21.11 -0.39
CA VAL A 139 0.53 21.29 -1.75
C VAL A 139 -0.29 20.44 -2.73
N GLY A 140 -0.56 20.97 -3.90
CA GLY A 140 -1.25 20.27 -5.01
C GLY A 140 -2.72 20.62 -5.14
N ILE A 141 -3.28 20.42 -6.33
CA ILE A 141 -4.67 20.66 -6.73
C ILE A 141 -5.08 22.15 -6.60
N LYS A 142 -4.93 22.73 -5.41
CA LYS A 142 -5.22 24.12 -5.08
C LYS A 142 -3.93 24.94 -4.88
N ALA A 143 -4.07 26.23 -4.68
CA ALA A 143 -2.94 27.07 -4.27
C ALA A 143 -2.33 26.53 -2.96
N THR A 144 -1.00 26.50 -2.90
CA THR A 144 -0.28 26.05 -1.71
C THR A 144 -0.60 26.95 -0.52
N THR A 145 -0.96 26.32 0.60
CA THR A 145 -1.27 27.02 1.83
C THR A 145 -0.39 26.50 2.96
N LYS A 146 -0.11 27.37 3.95
CA LYS A 146 0.63 27.01 5.15
C LYS A 146 -0.30 26.82 6.33
N THR A 147 0.01 25.87 7.17
CA THR A 147 -0.70 25.61 8.42
C THR A 147 0.25 25.01 9.45
N THR A 148 -0.24 24.74 10.65
CA THR A 148 0.54 24.14 11.73
C THR A 148 -0.08 22.80 12.13
N CYS A 149 0.74 21.78 12.29
CA CYS A 149 0.35 20.53 12.92
C CYS A 149 0.10 20.78 14.42
N THR A 150 -1.13 20.64 14.89
CA THR A 150 -1.46 20.83 16.32
C THR A 150 -1.66 19.53 17.06
N GLY A 151 -1.64 18.40 16.37
CA GLY A 151 -1.72 17.08 16.98
C GLY A 151 -1.44 15.99 15.96
N VAL A 152 -0.87 14.91 16.43
CA VAL A 152 -0.65 13.66 15.70
C VAL A 152 -1.35 12.54 16.45
N GLU A 153 -2.11 11.72 15.74
CA GLU A 153 -2.87 10.63 16.35
C GLU A 153 -2.69 9.34 15.52
N MET A 154 -2.50 8.23 16.21
CA MET A 154 -2.48 6.89 15.60
C MET A 154 -3.20 5.92 16.53
N PHE A 155 -4.15 5.11 15.98
CA PHE A 155 -4.97 4.16 16.74
C PHE A 155 -5.65 4.78 17.98
N ARG A 156 -6.18 6.01 17.85
CA ARG A 156 -6.81 6.79 18.93
C ARG A 156 -5.86 7.16 20.07
N LYS A 157 -4.56 7.13 19.84
CA LYS A 157 -3.55 7.59 20.78
C LYS A 157 -2.88 8.86 20.24
N LEU A 158 -2.76 9.86 21.08
CA LEU A 158 -2.01 11.07 20.76
C LEU A 158 -0.52 10.77 20.83
N LEU A 159 0.20 11.27 19.84
CA LEU A 159 1.65 11.12 19.69
C LEU A 159 2.29 12.50 19.65
N ASP A 160 3.55 12.59 20.07
CA ASP A 160 4.36 13.81 19.95
C ASP A 160 4.86 14.02 18.51
N GLU A 161 5.02 12.93 17.77
CA GLU A 161 5.48 12.94 16.38
C GLU A 161 4.92 11.75 15.56
N GLY A 162 4.92 11.90 14.23
CA GLY A 162 4.66 10.82 13.27
C GLY A 162 5.88 10.61 12.37
N ARG A 163 6.25 9.36 12.12
CA ARG A 163 7.47 8.98 11.38
C ARG A 163 7.17 8.28 10.07
N ALA A 164 8.12 8.31 9.15
CA ALA A 164 8.04 7.59 7.88
C ALA A 164 7.59 6.12 8.08
N GLY A 165 6.61 5.69 7.28
CA GLY A 165 5.99 4.38 7.34
C GLY A 165 4.76 4.28 8.25
N GLU A 166 4.44 5.29 9.03
CA GLU A 166 3.29 5.30 9.94
C GLU A 166 2.06 5.90 9.27
N ASN A 167 0.89 5.30 9.51
CA ASN A 167 -0.40 5.89 9.17
C ASN A 167 -0.89 6.73 10.33
N VAL A 168 -1.02 8.03 10.10
CA VAL A 168 -1.36 8.99 11.14
C VAL A 168 -2.50 9.92 10.74
N GLY A 169 -3.23 10.41 11.73
CA GLY A 169 -4.10 11.57 11.62
C GLY A 169 -3.38 12.81 12.09
N ILE A 170 -3.35 13.86 11.28
CA ILE A 170 -2.73 15.14 11.60
C ILE A 170 -3.80 16.21 11.74
N LEU A 171 -3.85 16.84 12.91
CA LEU A 171 -4.74 17.94 13.20
C LEU A 171 -4.10 19.26 12.72
N LEU A 172 -4.83 19.99 11.88
CA LEU A 172 -4.36 21.22 11.23
C LEU A 172 -4.99 22.46 11.87
N ARG A 173 -4.18 23.47 12.17
CA ARG A 173 -4.64 24.73 12.77
C ARG A 173 -5.33 25.62 11.74
N GLY A 174 -6.55 26.08 12.07
CA GLY A 174 -7.25 27.09 11.27
C GLY A 174 -7.60 26.69 9.84
N THR A 175 -7.44 25.40 9.50
CA THR A 175 -7.77 24.84 8.20
C THR A 175 -9.20 24.31 8.22
N LYS A 176 -10.04 24.75 7.30
CA LYS A 176 -11.41 24.23 7.16
C LYS A 176 -11.41 22.95 6.31
N ARG A 177 -12.47 22.15 6.46
CA ARG A 177 -12.64 20.89 5.70
C ARG A 177 -12.60 21.12 4.18
N GLU A 178 -13.20 22.22 3.71
CA GLU A 178 -13.26 22.60 2.30
C GLU A 178 -11.93 23.13 1.72
N ASP A 179 -10.98 23.50 2.57
CA ASP A 179 -9.67 23.98 2.14
C ASP A 179 -8.72 22.85 1.72
N VAL A 180 -9.01 21.64 2.17
CA VAL A 180 -8.17 20.44 1.97
C VAL A 180 -8.97 19.35 1.31
N GLU A 181 -8.34 18.61 0.42
CA GLU A 181 -8.96 17.44 -0.23
C GLU A 181 -7.97 16.29 -0.41
N ARG A 182 -8.52 15.10 -0.58
CA ARG A 182 -7.75 13.89 -0.93
C ARG A 182 -6.90 14.15 -2.18
N GLY A 183 -5.67 13.65 -2.18
CA GLY A 183 -4.73 13.81 -3.28
C GLY A 183 -3.78 15.01 -3.14
N GLN A 184 -4.08 15.95 -2.25
CA GLN A 184 -3.08 16.93 -1.82
C GLN A 184 -2.03 16.26 -0.94
N VAL A 185 -0.92 16.97 -0.72
CA VAL A 185 0.22 16.48 0.05
C VAL A 185 0.55 17.44 1.18
N LEU A 186 0.68 16.93 2.42
CA LEU A 186 1.33 17.66 3.49
C LEU A 186 2.85 17.49 3.35
N ALA A 187 3.57 18.58 3.41
CA ALA A 187 5.02 18.57 3.32
C ALA A 187 5.69 19.62 4.22
N LYS A 188 6.96 19.40 4.50
CA LYS A 188 7.80 20.43 5.10
C LYS A 188 7.85 21.66 4.18
N PRO A 189 7.70 22.89 4.69
CA PRO A 189 7.61 24.08 3.87
C PRO A 189 8.77 24.23 2.87
N GLY A 190 8.44 24.53 1.61
CA GLY A 190 9.40 24.79 0.54
C GLY A 190 10.14 23.56 -0.02
N THR A 191 9.78 22.33 0.40
CA THR A 191 10.50 21.11 -0.03
C THR A 191 9.96 20.48 -1.28
N ILE A 192 8.70 20.75 -1.63
CA ILE A 192 8.05 20.26 -2.85
C ILE A 192 7.22 21.36 -3.52
N LYS A 193 6.91 21.17 -4.78
CA LYS A 193 5.99 22.01 -5.55
C LYS A 193 5.18 21.15 -6.52
N PRO A 194 3.97 21.57 -6.91
CA PRO A 194 3.17 20.82 -7.88
C PRO A 194 3.79 20.93 -9.27
N HIS A 195 3.59 19.88 -10.09
CA HIS A 195 4.02 19.80 -11.48
C HIS A 195 2.81 19.52 -12.37
N THR A 196 2.74 20.19 -13.52
CA THR A 196 1.68 19.98 -14.52
C THR A 196 2.17 19.26 -15.77
N LYS A 197 3.49 19.13 -15.91
CA LYS A 197 4.14 18.40 -17.01
C LYS A 197 5.12 17.43 -16.44
N PHE A 198 5.12 16.22 -16.96
CA PHE A 198 6.03 15.15 -16.55
C PHE A 198 6.33 14.23 -17.73
N GLU A 199 7.41 13.51 -17.65
CA GLU A 199 7.77 12.42 -18.54
C GLU A 199 7.70 11.12 -17.73
N CYS A 200 7.24 10.05 -18.36
CA CYS A 200 7.14 8.74 -17.73
C CYS A 200 7.47 7.63 -18.71
N GLU A 201 7.97 6.53 -18.19
CA GLU A 201 8.03 5.26 -18.87
C GLU A 201 6.69 4.54 -18.68
N VAL A 202 6.13 4.01 -19.77
CA VAL A 202 4.80 3.39 -19.75
C VAL A 202 4.92 1.93 -20.15
N TYR A 203 4.55 1.03 -19.22
CA TYR A 203 4.33 -0.38 -19.54
C TYR A 203 2.88 -0.56 -19.96
N VAL A 204 2.67 -1.02 -21.21
CA VAL A 204 1.32 -1.28 -21.74
C VAL A 204 1.00 -2.76 -21.61
N LEU A 205 0.01 -3.08 -20.78
CA LEU A 205 -0.46 -4.46 -20.62
C LEU A 205 -0.88 -5.06 -21.97
N SER A 206 -0.41 -6.26 -22.25
CA SER A 206 -0.84 -7.04 -23.42
C SER A 206 -2.29 -7.49 -23.28
N LYS A 207 -2.88 -7.95 -24.38
CA LYS A 207 -4.23 -8.53 -24.35
C LYS A 207 -4.33 -9.75 -23.43
N GLU A 208 -3.28 -10.56 -23.38
CA GLU A 208 -3.19 -11.78 -22.57
C GLU A 208 -3.11 -11.47 -21.08
N GLU A 209 -2.56 -10.31 -20.73
CA GLU A 209 -2.52 -9.78 -19.38
C GLU A 209 -3.82 -9.05 -18.97
N GLY A 210 -4.86 -9.11 -19.78
CA GLY A 210 -6.11 -8.38 -19.55
C GLY A 210 -6.08 -6.93 -19.98
N GLY A 211 -5.03 -6.53 -20.68
CA GLY A 211 -4.83 -5.17 -21.12
C GLY A 211 -5.64 -4.78 -22.35
N ARG A 212 -5.35 -3.60 -22.81
CA ARG A 212 -6.00 -2.98 -23.96
C ARG A 212 -5.60 -3.66 -25.27
N HIS A 213 -6.56 -3.92 -26.14
CA HIS A 213 -6.34 -4.53 -27.47
C HIS A 213 -6.61 -3.57 -28.63
N THR A 214 -6.86 -2.29 -28.34
CA THR A 214 -6.98 -1.26 -29.36
C THR A 214 -5.83 -0.27 -29.22
N PRO A 215 -5.16 0.13 -30.32
CA PRO A 215 -4.07 1.10 -30.25
C PRO A 215 -4.57 2.46 -29.78
N PHE A 216 -3.65 3.26 -29.24
CA PHE A 216 -3.88 4.65 -28.94
C PHE A 216 -2.86 5.52 -29.67
N PHE A 217 -3.21 6.77 -29.92
CA PHE A 217 -2.46 7.68 -30.76
C PHE A 217 -2.09 8.97 -29.99
N LYS A 218 -1.24 9.80 -30.59
CA LYS A 218 -0.88 11.12 -30.05
C LYS A 218 -2.15 11.92 -29.70
N GLY A 219 -2.17 12.48 -28.52
CA GLY A 219 -3.32 13.21 -27.99
C GLY A 219 -4.32 12.36 -27.20
N TYR A 220 -4.04 11.07 -27.01
CA TYR A 220 -4.82 10.24 -26.10
C TYR A 220 -4.76 10.80 -24.67
N ARG A 221 -5.92 10.85 -24.02
CA ARG A 221 -6.09 11.41 -22.66
C ARG A 221 -6.67 10.32 -21.74
N PRO A 222 -5.83 9.42 -21.21
CA PRO A 222 -6.28 8.44 -20.24
C PRO A 222 -6.51 9.10 -18.88
N GLN A 223 -7.19 8.37 -18.01
CA GLN A 223 -7.24 8.70 -16.61
C GLN A 223 -5.94 8.21 -15.94
N PHE A 224 -5.31 9.06 -15.15
CA PHE A 224 -4.12 8.76 -14.39
C PHE A 224 -4.45 8.69 -12.89
N TYR A 225 -3.82 7.79 -12.19
CA TYR A 225 -3.90 7.69 -10.75
C TYR A 225 -2.50 7.87 -10.16
N PHE A 226 -2.35 8.87 -9.31
CA PHE A 226 -1.10 9.17 -8.61
C PHE A 226 -1.33 9.01 -7.11
N ARG A 227 -0.83 7.91 -6.51
CA ARG A 227 -1.03 7.59 -5.08
C ARG A 227 -2.51 7.63 -4.70
N THR A 228 -2.95 8.72 -4.07
CA THR A 228 -4.31 8.86 -3.52
C THR A 228 -5.27 9.64 -4.43
N THR A 229 -4.79 10.08 -5.58
CA THR A 229 -5.60 10.86 -6.55
C THR A 229 -5.77 10.13 -7.86
#